data_7a32723a46a868e1c1f6cfdb12341a45
#
_entry.id   7a32723a46a868e1c1f6cfdb12341a45
#
_cell.length_a   1.000
_cell.length_b   1.000
_cell.length_c   1.000
_cell.angle_alpha   90.00
_cell.angle_beta   90.00
_cell.angle_gamma   90.00
#
_symmetry.space_group_name_H-M   'P 1'
#
loop_
_entity.id
_entity.type
_entity.pdbx_description
1 polymer ?
#
loop_
_entity_poly.entity_id
_entity_poly.type
_entity_poly.pdbx_seq_one_letter_code
_entity_poly.pdbx_strand_id
1 'polypeptide(L)'
;LIAYGEIHGEVMIGVSVQIAPVTLDSGETALLVMEVTPGGPGDEAGIQKGDLILKADGEALTKSTDLLRVRRRHEAGETLSLLVERDGRRFTADIVLRESTP
;
A
#
# COMPACT_ATOMS: atom_id res chain seq x y z
N LEU A 1 -19.87 -16.46 -8.97
CA LEU A 1 -20.22 -15.95 -9.37
C LEU A 1 -20.70 -14.60 -9.38
N ILE A 2 -21.60 -14.32 -8.96
CA ILE A 2 -22.09 -13.13 -8.99
C ILE A 2 -21.39 -12.18 -8.26
N ALA A 3 -21.11 -12.46 -7.16
CA ALA A 3 -20.34 -11.61 -6.38
C ALA A 3 -19.26 -11.10 -7.20
N TYR A 4 -19.01 -11.76 -8.27
CA TYR A 4 -18.02 -11.39 -9.12
C TYR A 4 -18.20 -10.02 -9.60
N GLY A 5 -19.33 -9.67 -9.98
CA GLY A 5 -19.58 -8.35 -10.44
C GLY A 5 -19.28 -7.31 -9.44
N GLU A 6 -19.35 -7.66 -8.20
CA GLU A 6 -19.13 -6.67 -7.20
C GLU A 6 -17.70 -6.41 -6.95
N ILE A 7 -16.85 -7.21 -7.45
CA ILE A 7 -15.45 -7.05 -7.27
C ILE A 7 -14.96 -5.87 -8.08
N HIS A 8 -15.76 -5.40 -8.98
CA HIS A 8 -15.37 -4.29 -9.80
C HIS A 8 -14.96 -3.06 -9.03
N GLY A 9 -15.45 -2.89 -7.86
CA GLY A 9 -15.14 -1.70 -7.11
C GLY A 9 -13.78 -1.72 -6.43
N GLU A 10 -13.11 -2.84 -6.44
CA GLU A 10 -11.84 -2.92 -5.75
C GLU A 10 -10.72 -2.31 -6.56
N VAL A 11 -9.82 -1.64 -5.87
CA VAL A 11 -8.66 -1.06 -6.51
C VAL A 11 -7.41 -1.78 -6.03
N MET A 12 -6.38 -1.72 -6.86
CA MET A 12 -5.15 -2.44 -6.65
C MET A 12 -4.04 -1.49 -6.30
N ILE A 13 -3.30 -1.81 -5.23
CA ILE A 13 -2.10 -1.07 -4.87
C ILE A 13 -0.88 -1.75 -5.48
N GLY A 14 -0.93 -3.05 -5.59
CA GLY A 14 0.17 -3.81 -6.21
C GLY A 14 1.33 -4.09 -5.29
N VAL A 15 1.09 -4.14 -3.98
CA VAL A 15 2.11 -4.54 -3.02
C VAL A 15 1.51 -5.50 -2.02
N SER A 16 2.35 -6.41 -1.50
CA SER A 16 1.97 -7.30 -0.42
C SER A 16 2.80 -6.93 0.78
N VAL A 17 2.18 -6.84 1.95
CA VAL A 17 2.90 -6.50 3.17
C VAL A 17 2.86 -7.67 4.15
N GLN A 18 3.84 -7.69 5.06
CA GLN A 18 3.88 -8.70 6.10
C GLN A 18 2.68 -8.49 7.03
N ILE A 19 2.08 -9.59 7.47
CA ILE A 19 0.90 -9.51 8.33
C ILE A 19 1.22 -8.81 9.65
N ALA A 20 2.33 -9.18 10.29
CA ALA A 20 2.72 -8.56 11.53
C ALA A 20 3.47 -7.25 11.25
N PRO A 21 3.07 -6.16 11.88
CA PRO A 21 3.76 -4.90 11.66
C PRO A 21 5.15 -4.91 12.30
N VAL A 22 5.99 -4.00 11.85
CA VAL A 22 7.35 -3.84 12.37
C VAL A 22 7.36 -2.58 13.23
N THR A 23 8.03 -2.64 14.39
CA THR A 23 8.20 -1.45 15.22
C THR A 23 9.61 -0.92 14.99
N LEU A 24 9.68 0.35 14.62
CA LEU A 24 10.97 1.00 14.36
C LEU A 24 11.59 1.48 15.66
N ASP A 25 12.87 1.82 15.62
CA ASP A 25 13.57 2.33 16.80
C ASP A 25 12.92 3.59 17.35
N SER A 26 12.28 4.36 16.50
CA SER A 26 11.56 5.56 16.89
C SER A 26 10.27 5.26 17.66
N GLY A 27 9.85 4.00 17.69
CA GLY A 27 8.57 3.61 18.27
C GLY A 27 7.43 3.61 17.27
N GLU A 28 7.68 4.06 16.06
CA GLU A 28 6.66 4.08 15.02
C GLU A 28 6.43 2.68 14.47
N THR A 29 5.22 2.43 14.00
CA THR A 29 4.87 1.16 13.40
C THR A 29 4.90 1.29 11.89
N ALA A 30 5.37 0.28 11.21
CA ALA A 30 5.44 0.26 9.76
C ALA A 30 5.04 -1.10 9.22
N LEU A 31 4.65 -1.14 7.96
CA LEU A 31 4.32 -2.39 7.28
C LEU A 31 5.45 -2.71 6.32
N LEU A 32 6.01 -3.90 6.45
CA LEU A 32 7.13 -4.32 5.60
C LEU A 32 6.60 -4.83 4.27
N VAL A 33 7.12 -4.28 3.18
CA VAL A 33 6.73 -4.70 1.84
C VAL A 33 7.41 -6.03 1.51
N MET A 34 6.61 -7.06 1.31
CA MET A 34 7.11 -8.40 1.01
C MET A 34 7.27 -8.64 -0.48
N GLU A 35 6.37 -8.07 -1.27
CA GLU A 35 6.41 -8.22 -2.72
C GLU A 35 5.78 -7.04 -3.41
N VAL A 36 6.24 -6.75 -4.63
CA VAL A 36 5.67 -5.69 -5.44
C VAL A 36 5.31 -6.32 -6.78
N THR A 37 4.07 -6.11 -7.23
CA THR A 37 3.61 -6.65 -8.50
C THR A 37 4.31 -5.92 -9.65
N PRO A 38 5.06 -6.61 -10.51
CA PRO A 38 5.74 -5.95 -11.61
C PRO A 38 4.75 -5.21 -12.51
N GLY A 39 5.06 -3.97 -12.83
CA GLY A 39 4.19 -3.15 -13.66
C GLY A 39 2.94 -2.66 -12.97
N GLY A 40 2.74 -2.99 -11.68
CA GLY A 40 1.58 -2.55 -10.94
C GLY A 40 1.74 -1.14 -10.41
N PRO A 41 0.70 -0.61 -9.75
CA PRO A 41 0.73 0.77 -9.25
C PRO A 41 1.86 1.05 -8.27
N GLY A 42 2.14 0.12 -7.36
CA GLY A 42 3.23 0.30 -6.41
C GLY A 42 4.59 0.31 -7.08
N ASP A 43 4.77 -0.58 -8.07
CA ASP A 43 6.02 -0.63 -8.82
C ASP A 43 6.24 0.67 -9.57
N GLU A 44 5.20 1.17 -10.22
CA GLU A 44 5.31 2.42 -10.97
C GLU A 44 5.57 3.62 -10.06
N ALA A 45 5.15 3.54 -8.82
CA ALA A 45 5.40 4.61 -7.86
C ALA A 45 6.80 4.50 -7.23
N GLY A 46 7.54 3.46 -7.55
CA GLY A 46 8.89 3.29 -7.05
C GLY A 46 9.02 2.48 -5.76
N ILE A 47 7.98 1.83 -5.32
CA ILE A 47 8.04 1.00 -4.12
C ILE A 47 8.78 -0.28 -4.45
N GLN A 48 9.63 -0.72 -3.53
CA GLN A 48 10.44 -1.92 -3.70
C GLN A 48 10.27 -2.86 -2.52
N LYS A 49 10.53 -4.13 -2.76
CA LYS A 49 10.54 -5.13 -1.71
C LYS A 49 11.52 -4.70 -0.63
N GLY A 50 11.11 -4.82 0.62
CA GLY A 50 11.93 -4.42 1.75
C GLY A 50 11.62 -3.01 2.25
N ASP A 51 10.84 -2.24 1.52
CA ASP A 51 10.45 -0.91 1.96
C ASP A 51 9.52 -1.01 3.16
N LEU A 52 9.51 0.03 3.98
CA LEU A 52 8.61 0.11 5.13
C LEU A 52 7.60 1.21 4.88
N ILE A 53 6.31 0.87 5.00
CA ILE A 53 5.24 1.84 4.79
C ILE A 53 4.74 2.30 6.15
N LEU A 54 4.90 3.58 6.45
CA LEU A 54 4.54 4.12 7.75
C LEU A 54 3.16 4.75 7.78
N LYS A 55 2.78 5.42 6.72
CA LYS A 55 1.50 6.11 6.65
C LYS A 55 0.86 5.98 5.29
N ALA A 56 -0.46 6.04 5.25
CA ALA A 56 -1.21 6.09 4.02
C ALA A 56 -2.17 7.27 4.14
N ASP A 57 -2.11 8.22 3.21
CA ASP A 57 -2.89 9.46 3.21
C ASP A 57 -2.77 10.19 4.55
N GLY A 58 -1.58 10.16 5.13
CA GLY A 58 -1.32 10.84 6.39
C GLY A 58 -1.74 10.08 7.64
N GLU A 59 -2.33 8.89 7.48
CA GLU A 59 -2.77 8.10 8.63
C GLU A 59 -1.74 7.03 8.96
N ALA A 60 -1.37 6.93 10.22
CA ALA A 60 -0.40 5.94 10.64
C ALA A 60 -0.96 4.52 10.46
N LEU A 61 -0.11 3.63 9.97
CA LEU A 61 -0.50 2.25 9.75
C LEU A 61 0.04 1.41 10.90
N THR A 62 -0.86 0.81 11.68
CA THR A 62 -0.47 0.03 12.85
C THR A 62 -0.69 -1.46 12.66
N LYS A 63 -1.35 -1.85 11.59
CA LYS A 63 -1.56 -3.26 11.26
C LYS A 63 -1.83 -3.38 9.76
N SER A 64 -1.66 -4.56 9.21
CA SER A 64 -1.77 -4.76 7.77
C SER A 64 -3.16 -4.40 7.22
N THR A 65 -4.21 -4.62 8.02
CA THR A 65 -5.55 -4.31 7.57
C THR A 65 -5.81 -2.80 7.45
N ASP A 66 -4.97 -1.97 8.09
CA ASP A 66 -5.12 -0.53 7.96
C ASP A 66 -4.87 -0.08 6.53
N LEU A 67 -3.91 -0.70 5.85
CA LEU A 67 -3.63 -0.36 4.47
C LEU A 67 -4.81 -0.71 3.57
N LEU A 68 -5.45 -1.85 3.83
CA LEU A 68 -6.63 -2.23 3.07
C LEU A 68 -7.76 -1.25 3.32
N ARG A 69 -7.91 -0.80 4.56
CA ARG A 69 -8.97 0.13 4.92
C ARG A 69 -8.80 1.47 4.19
N VAL A 70 -7.58 1.97 4.13
CA VAL A 70 -7.33 3.23 3.44
C VAL A 70 -7.53 3.04 1.94
N ARG A 71 -7.08 1.91 1.39
CA ARG A 71 -7.26 1.61 -0.02
C ARG A 71 -8.74 1.65 -0.41
N ARG A 72 -9.61 1.13 0.45
CA ARG A 72 -11.04 1.05 0.15
C ARG A 72 -11.75 2.39 0.08
N ARG A 73 -11.10 3.45 0.53
CA ARG A 73 -11.66 4.80 0.44
C ARG A 73 -11.47 5.40 -0.93
N HIS A 74 -10.69 4.75 -1.78
CA HIS A 74 -10.33 5.30 -3.09
C HIS A 74 -10.92 4.50 -4.23
N GLU A 75 -11.07 5.18 -5.36
CA GLU A 75 -11.52 4.54 -6.58
C GLU A 75 -10.38 4.53 -7.58
N ALA A 76 -10.53 3.73 -8.63
CA ALA A 76 -9.52 3.64 -9.67
C ALA A 76 -9.29 5.03 -10.26
N GLY A 77 -8.03 5.35 -10.49
CA GLY A 77 -7.63 6.65 -11.00
C GLY A 77 -7.27 7.65 -9.92
N GLU A 78 -7.63 7.37 -8.68
CA GLU A 78 -7.27 8.26 -7.59
C GLU A 78 -5.86 7.97 -7.11
N THR A 79 -5.24 8.94 -6.46
CA THR A 79 -3.89 8.80 -5.97
C THR A 79 -3.89 8.53 -4.47
N LEU A 80 -3.14 7.53 -4.07
CA LEU A 80 -2.95 7.18 -2.66
C LEU A 80 -1.51 7.55 -2.29
N SER A 81 -1.33 8.42 -1.31
CA SER A 81 0.01 8.83 -0.87
C SER A 81 0.50 7.96 0.26
N LEU A 82 1.68 7.40 0.10
CA LEU A 82 2.29 6.57 1.15
C LEU A 82 3.58 7.22 1.64
N LEU A 83 3.79 7.20 2.95
CA LEU A 83 5.07 7.59 3.53
C LEU A 83 5.88 6.31 3.66
N VAL A 84 7.02 6.27 2.99
CA VAL A 84 7.85 5.07 2.89
C VAL A 84 9.23 5.33 3.43
N GLU A 85 9.84 4.34 4.07
CA GLU A 85 11.21 4.44 4.52
C GLU A 85 12.05 3.35 3.85
N ARG A 86 13.20 3.73 3.32
CA ARG A 86 14.14 2.82 2.67
C ARG A 86 15.54 3.22 3.11
N ASP A 87 16.26 2.29 3.73
CA ASP A 87 17.63 2.52 4.18
C ASP A 87 17.75 3.77 5.07
N GLY A 88 16.78 3.95 5.97
CA GLY A 88 16.78 5.06 6.90
C GLY A 88 16.31 6.38 6.32
N ARG A 89 15.93 6.41 5.05
CA ARG A 89 15.45 7.64 4.40
C ARG A 89 13.96 7.54 4.12
N ARG A 90 13.25 8.62 4.32
CA ARG A 90 11.81 8.66 4.11
C ARG A 90 11.47 9.44 2.85
N PHE A 91 10.48 8.97 2.13
CA PHE A 91 9.99 9.66 0.95
C PHE A 91 8.50 9.35 0.79
N THR A 92 7.83 10.18 0.00
CA THR A 92 6.42 9.97 -0.29
C THR A 92 6.32 9.27 -1.64
N ALA A 93 5.56 8.19 -1.67
CA ALA A 93 5.28 7.49 -2.93
C ALA A 93 3.80 7.70 -3.24
N ASP A 94 3.52 8.30 -4.40
CA ASP A 94 2.15 8.54 -4.82
C ASP A 94 1.75 7.43 -5.77
N ILE A 95 0.81 6.62 -5.35
CA ILE A 95 0.34 5.49 -6.13
C ILE A 95 -0.94 5.84 -6.84
N VAL A 96 -0.94 5.75 -8.16
CA VAL A 96 -2.17 5.95 -8.93
C VAL A 96 -2.87 4.60 -8.98
N LEU A 97 -3.99 4.49 -8.30
CA LEU A 97 -4.70 3.23 -8.16
C LEU A 97 -5.35 2.80 -9.45
N ARG A 98 -5.35 1.51 -9.68
CA ARG A 98 -5.99 0.91 -10.84
C ARG A 98 -7.03 -0.09 -10.38
N GLU A 99 -8.03 -0.32 -11.25
CA GLU A 99 -9.04 -1.30 -10.94
C GLU A 99 -8.41 -2.68 -10.97
N SER A 100 -8.76 -3.49 -9.98
CA SER A 100 -8.28 -4.85 -9.93
C SER A 100 -9.15 -5.67 -10.88
N THR A 101 -8.59 -6.10 -11.98
CA THR A 101 -9.37 -6.87 -12.94
C THR A 101 -8.94 -8.32 -12.91
N PRO A 102 -9.85 -9.20 -13.19
CA PRO A 102 -9.53 -10.63 -13.25
C PRO A 102 -8.59 -10.93 -14.39
#